data_a71425c5854ad52debc030a00597348d
#
_entry.id   a71425c5854ad52debc030a00597348d
#
_cell.length_a   1.000
_cell.length_b   1.000
_cell.length_c   1.000
_cell.angle_alpha   90.00
_cell.angle_beta   90.00
_cell.angle_gamma   90.00
#
_symmetry.space_group_name_H-M   'P 1'
#
loop_
_entity.id
_entity.type
_entity.pdbx_description
1 polymer ?
#
loop_
_entity_poly.entity_id
_entity_poly.type
_entity_poly.pdbx_seq_one_letter_code
_entity_poly.pdbx_strand_id
1 'polypeptide(L)'
;MKLFELQNISPKWQLTEARRGKDFHIEHLEDLIFSEGFNGVKRAFNYVETLRKMFAVGQGKIEKVKAKWDGSIDIVCGTDPTDGKFFIGDNQVFEVKEAACKSTSEIDKFYREDELLAKKLKVAYKFLSSLEIGSVLAGKLLFTADDILISNIDGKQMYTFTPNNTTYAVVVDSELGNTISQAKIGLYFHTTYEGNNLLDMIPTYDANISGIKQNKNVWLENETYKDYTGIASFTPEENARILVGLRKGASTITKLDPTKFNAIINNVDFSSYMRDFVHDKMRDREMLIDPMRLLKDFIEYYRKKHAENGEDQNNKKIEIEKFISDNLNAILGVFSIYKKLIELKILLLDKIKQVEATGVFIKDDNGYKIITSDGFVAIGHDRDIVRLVNKIEYKENL
;
A
#
# COMPACT_ATOMS: atom_id res chain seq x y z
N MET A 1 12.78 24.30 -21.99
CA MET A 1 11.92 24.63 -20.85
C MET A 1 12.17 23.55 -19.81
N LYS A 2 12.94 23.87 -18.75
CA LYS A 2 13.24 22.92 -17.68
C LYS A 2 11.96 22.55 -16.98
N LEU A 3 11.53 21.30 -17.05
CA LEU A 3 10.46 20.76 -16.23
C LEU A 3 10.98 20.76 -14.78
N PHE A 4 10.43 21.66 -13.97
CA PHE A 4 10.63 21.72 -12.52
C PHE A 4 12.06 21.58 -12.01
N GLU A 5 12.81 22.67 -11.97
CA GLU A 5 13.78 22.87 -10.90
C GLU A 5 12.95 23.16 -9.62
N LEU A 6 12.48 22.12 -8.97
CA LEU A 6 12.01 22.22 -7.59
C LEU A 6 13.27 22.15 -6.71
N GLN A 7 13.69 23.31 -6.22
CA GLN A 7 14.75 23.46 -5.23
C GLN A 7 14.49 22.54 -4.04
N ASN A 8 15.55 21.93 -3.55
CA ASN A 8 15.63 21.11 -2.35
C ASN A 8 14.78 21.70 -1.21
N ILE A 9 13.59 21.12 -1.01
CA ILE A 9 12.85 21.29 0.23
C ILE A 9 13.35 20.17 1.13
N SER A 10 14.19 20.54 2.10
CA SER A 10 14.70 19.66 3.12
C SER A 10 13.54 18.97 3.84
N PRO A 11 13.55 17.64 4.02
CA PRO A 11 12.43 16.92 4.56
C PRO A 11 12.31 17.12 6.07
N LYS A 12 11.36 17.93 6.50
CA LYS A 12 10.84 17.92 7.89
C LYS A 12 9.86 16.76 8.14
N TRP A 13 10.00 15.67 7.42
CA TRP A 13 9.03 14.56 7.29
C TRP A 13 9.05 13.55 8.43
N GLN A 14 10.16 13.41 9.10
CA GLN A 14 10.32 12.45 10.20
C GLN A 14 9.38 12.73 11.42
N LEU A 15 8.68 13.88 11.44
CA LEU A 15 7.86 14.29 12.58
C LEU A 15 6.35 14.13 12.39
N THR A 16 5.85 13.92 11.19
CA THR A 16 4.40 13.74 10.96
C THR A 16 3.94 12.30 11.12
N GLU A 17 4.80 11.33 10.86
CA GLU A 17 4.49 9.91 11.02
C GLU A 17 4.46 9.48 12.50
N ALA A 18 5.28 10.06 13.36
CA ALA A 18 5.27 9.82 14.80
C ALA A 18 3.97 10.24 15.52
N ARG A 19 3.06 10.97 14.86
CA ARG A 19 1.80 11.45 15.43
C ARG A 19 0.57 10.60 15.11
N ARG A 20 0.67 9.60 14.20
CA ARG A 20 -0.48 8.78 13.76
C ARG A 20 -0.54 7.38 14.37
N GLY A 21 0.07 7.15 15.51
CA GLY A 21 0.12 5.80 16.07
C GLY A 21 1.09 4.88 15.29
N LYS A 22 1.38 3.72 15.83
CA LYS A 22 2.35 2.76 15.26
C LYS A 22 1.79 1.94 14.09
N ASP A 23 0.56 2.19 13.66
CA ASP A 23 -0.04 1.64 12.44
C ASP A 23 0.45 2.41 11.21
N PHE A 24 1.43 1.82 10.52
CA PHE A 24 2.02 2.41 9.33
C PHE A 24 1.19 2.11 8.09
N HIS A 25 0.26 2.99 7.80
CA HIS A 25 -0.40 2.99 6.50
C HIS A 25 0.49 3.72 5.48
N ILE A 26 1.04 2.96 4.53
CA ILE A 26 1.77 3.55 3.40
C ILE A 26 0.73 4.18 2.48
N GLU A 27 0.83 5.50 2.27
CA GLU A 27 -0.10 6.26 1.43
C GLU A 27 -0.02 5.82 -0.04
N HIS A 28 -1.16 5.78 -0.72
CA HIS A 28 -1.19 5.64 -2.16
C HIS A 28 -0.60 6.88 -2.84
N LEU A 29 0.01 6.69 -4.00
CA LEU A 29 0.65 7.79 -4.74
C LEU A 29 -0.29 8.98 -4.95
N GLU A 30 -1.54 8.72 -5.32
CA GLU A 30 -2.56 9.73 -5.55
C GLU A 30 -3.09 10.35 -4.27
N ASP A 31 -3.05 9.64 -3.15
CA ASP A 31 -3.58 10.10 -1.86
C ASP A 31 -2.66 11.11 -1.17
N LEU A 32 -1.41 11.23 -1.63
CA LEU A 32 -0.52 12.33 -1.22
C LEU A 32 -1.17 13.71 -1.39
N ILE A 33 -2.14 13.83 -2.28
CA ILE A 33 -2.96 15.05 -2.44
C ILE A 33 -3.68 15.39 -1.14
N PHE A 34 -4.29 14.39 -0.51
CA PHE A 34 -5.10 14.59 0.71
C PHE A 34 -4.25 14.71 1.97
N SER A 35 -3.12 14.00 2.03
CA SER A 35 -2.24 14.05 3.21
C SER A 35 -1.34 15.29 3.24
N GLU A 36 -0.93 15.82 2.08
CA GLU A 36 0.10 16.87 1.96
C GLU A 36 -0.33 18.08 1.12
N GLY A 37 -1.56 18.08 0.63
CA GLY A 37 -2.11 19.17 -0.17
C GLY A 37 -1.32 19.43 -1.45
N PHE A 38 -1.10 20.71 -1.76
CA PHE A 38 -0.42 21.11 -2.99
C PHE A 38 1.03 20.61 -3.08
N ASN A 39 1.70 20.41 -1.95
CA ASN A 39 3.03 19.79 -1.91
C ASN A 39 2.96 18.31 -2.25
N GLY A 40 1.95 17.60 -1.78
CA GLY A 40 1.69 16.21 -2.13
C GLY A 40 1.47 16.01 -3.63
N VAL A 41 0.76 16.94 -4.28
CA VAL A 41 0.64 16.94 -5.75
C VAL A 41 2.00 16.97 -6.42
N LYS A 42 2.87 17.91 -6.03
CA LYS A 42 4.21 18.03 -6.60
C LYS A 42 5.04 16.78 -6.35
N ARG A 43 4.99 16.25 -5.14
CA ARG A 43 5.70 15.05 -4.75
C ARG A 43 5.25 13.84 -5.57
N ALA A 44 3.95 13.63 -5.73
CA ALA A 44 3.41 12.53 -6.53
C ALA A 44 3.87 12.58 -7.99
N PHE A 45 3.84 13.76 -8.62
CA PHE A 45 4.34 13.91 -10.00
C PHE A 45 5.86 13.71 -10.12
N ASN A 46 6.63 14.14 -9.13
CA ASN A 46 8.07 13.89 -9.09
C ASN A 46 8.36 12.39 -8.98
N TYR A 47 7.58 11.66 -8.17
CA TYR A 47 7.67 10.20 -8.09
C TYR A 47 7.45 9.52 -9.44
N VAL A 48 6.38 9.89 -10.14
CA VAL A 48 6.11 9.36 -11.49
C VAL A 48 7.27 9.67 -12.44
N GLU A 49 7.82 10.89 -12.41
CA GLU A 49 8.94 11.27 -13.27
C GLU A 49 10.22 10.48 -12.95
N THR A 50 10.48 10.22 -11.67
CA THR A 50 11.66 9.44 -11.26
C THR A 50 11.54 7.98 -11.67
N LEU A 51 10.37 7.35 -11.43
CA LEU A 51 10.11 6.00 -11.92
C LEU A 51 10.17 5.91 -13.45
N ARG A 52 9.63 6.92 -14.15
CA ARG A 52 9.77 7.00 -15.61
C ARG A 52 11.24 7.02 -16.04
N LYS A 53 12.08 7.82 -15.40
CA LYS A 53 13.52 7.89 -15.71
C LYS A 53 14.21 6.55 -15.46
N MET A 54 13.87 5.86 -14.40
CA MET A 54 14.38 4.53 -14.10
C MET A 54 14.14 3.58 -15.28
N PHE A 55 12.91 3.57 -15.85
CA PHE A 55 12.54 2.70 -16.96
C PHE A 55 12.94 3.22 -18.36
N ALA A 56 13.10 4.55 -18.54
CA ALA A 56 13.35 5.11 -19.86
C ALA A 56 14.84 5.22 -20.24
N VAL A 57 15.70 5.52 -19.27
CA VAL A 57 17.08 5.95 -19.56
C VAL A 57 18.12 5.10 -18.84
N GLY A 58 17.71 4.26 -17.88
CA GLY A 58 18.68 3.56 -17.03
C GLY A 58 19.59 4.50 -16.22
N GLN A 59 19.24 5.78 -16.17
CA GLN A 59 19.98 6.84 -15.48
C GLN A 59 19.05 7.52 -14.49
N GLY A 60 19.32 7.40 -13.23
CA GLY A 60 18.62 8.10 -12.17
C GLY A 60 19.15 7.67 -10.82
N LYS A 61 18.93 8.46 -9.80
CA LYS A 61 19.04 7.98 -8.43
C LYS A 61 18.00 6.86 -8.26
N ILE A 62 18.48 5.71 -7.86
CA ILE A 62 17.77 4.45 -7.87
C ILE A 62 16.55 4.56 -6.95
N GLU A 63 15.36 4.51 -7.55
CA GLU A 63 14.17 4.13 -6.80
C GLU A 63 14.04 2.63 -6.84
N LYS A 64 13.77 2.05 -5.68
CA LYS A 64 13.58 0.63 -5.55
C LYS A 64 12.10 0.34 -5.45
N VAL A 65 11.66 -0.73 -6.06
CA VAL A 65 10.26 -1.18 -6.03
C VAL A 65 10.22 -2.60 -5.50
N LYS A 66 9.23 -2.91 -4.70
CA LYS A 66 8.95 -4.28 -4.26
C LYS A 66 7.50 -4.65 -4.54
N ALA A 67 7.25 -5.94 -4.78
CA ALA A 67 5.91 -6.48 -4.86
C ALA A 67 5.21 -6.32 -3.50
N LYS A 68 3.91 -6.06 -3.53
CA LYS A 68 3.07 -6.04 -2.34
C LYS A 68 2.22 -7.30 -2.30
N TRP A 69 2.11 -7.88 -1.13
CA TRP A 69 1.26 -9.01 -0.85
C TRP A 69 0.11 -8.60 0.08
N ASP A 70 -1.05 -9.20 -0.10
CA ASP A 70 -2.17 -9.07 0.82
C ASP A 70 -2.26 -10.32 1.69
N GLY A 71 -2.01 -10.16 2.98
CA GLY A 71 -2.05 -11.25 3.96
C GLY A 71 -3.25 -11.12 4.89
N SER A 72 -3.61 -12.22 5.57
CA SER A 72 -4.80 -12.27 6.42
C SER A 72 -4.59 -11.61 7.79
N ILE A 73 -3.47 -11.90 8.42
CA ILE A 73 -3.19 -11.59 9.82
C ILE A 73 -1.87 -10.86 9.91
N ASP A 74 -1.87 -9.74 10.61
CA ASP A 74 -0.64 -9.04 10.95
C ASP A 74 0.15 -9.89 11.96
N ILE A 75 1.43 -10.06 11.70
CA ILE A 75 2.36 -10.76 12.57
C ILE A 75 3.50 -9.82 12.90
N VAL A 76 3.74 -9.65 14.18
CA VAL A 76 4.96 -9.05 14.71
C VAL A 76 5.70 -10.10 15.50
N CYS A 77 6.95 -10.37 15.14
CA CYS A 77 7.75 -11.37 15.84
C CYS A 77 9.24 -11.05 15.80
N GLY A 78 10.01 -11.72 16.64
CA GLY A 78 11.45 -11.58 16.70
C GLY A 78 11.97 -11.77 18.11
N THR A 79 13.17 -11.29 18.36
CA THR A 79 13.78 -11.32 19.70
C THR A 79 13.44 -10.05 20.46
N ASP A 80 12.79 -10.18 21.61
CA ASP A 80 12.52 -9.07 22.51
C ASP A 80 13.85 -8.51 23.05
N PRO A 81 14.18 -7.24 22.78
CA PRO A 81 15.47 -6.69 23.20
C PRO A 81 15.60 -6.57 24.73
N THR A 82 14.51 -6.66 25.47
CA THR A 82 14.53 -6.52 26.93
C THR A 82 14.97 -7.79 27.64
N ASP A 83 14.71 -8.99 27.09
CA ASP A 83 15.01 -10.26 27.75
C ASP A 83 15.64 -11.32 26.83
N GLY A 84 15.82 -10.99 25.54
CA GLY A 84 16.46 -11.87 24.56
C GLY A 84 15.63 -13.08 24.13
N LYS A 85 14.34 -13.13 24.47
CA LYS A 85 13.47 -14.25 24.11
C LYS A 85 12.69 -13.98 22.84
N PHE A 86 12.46 -15.03 22.05
CA PHE A 86 11.56 -14.96 20.91
C PHE A 86 10.11 -14.68 21.39
N PHE A 87 9.46 -13.76 20.71
CA PHE A 87 8.04 -13.48 20.90
C PHE A 87 7.29 -13.44 19.59
N ILE A 88 5.96 -13.52 19.65
CA ILE A 88 5.03 -13.30 18.55
C ILE A 88 3.77 -12.60 19.06
N GLY A 89 3.18 -11.79 18.20
CA GLY A 89 1.91 -11.12 18.41
C GLY A 89 1.44 -10.43 17.14
N ASP A 90 0.47 -9.56 17.27
CA ASP A 90 0.04 -8.61 16.23
C ASP A 90 0.59 -7.19 16.53
N ASN A 91 0.07 -6.16 15.88
CA ASN A 91 0.52 -4.78 16.08
C ASN A 91 0.34 -4.26 17.52
N GLN A 92 -0.50 -4.90 18.33
CA GLN A 92 -0.69 -4.53 19.75
C GLN A 92 0.58 -4.70 20.60
N VAL A 93 1.59 -5.45 20.13
CA VAL A 93 2.89 -5.61 20.82
C VAL A 93 3.62 -4.27 21.05
N PHE A 94 3.30 -3.26 20.25
CA PHE A 94 3.85 -1.91 20.38
C PHE A 94 3.07 -1.01 21.34
N GLU A 95 1.94 -1.48 21.86
CA GLU A 95 1.05 -0.75 22.76
C GLU A 95 0.94 -1.44 24.12
N VAL A 96 0.85 -2.77 24.09
CA VAL A 96 0.60 -3.60 25.28
C VAL A 96 1.66 -4.69 25.38
N LYS A 97 2.43 -4.68 26.45
CA LYS A 97 3.54 -5.63 26.65
C LYS A 97 3.11 -7.10 26.62
N GLU A 98 1.93 -7.40 27.12
CA GLU A 98 1.36 -8.73 27.18
C GLU A 98 1.01 -9.31 25.81
N ALA A 99 0.87 -8.47 24.79
CA ALA A 99 0.65 -8.89 23.40
C ALA A 99 1.87 -9.60 22.80
N ALA A 100 3.08 -9.31 23.32
CA ALA A 100 4.32 -9.99 22.91
C ALA A 100 4.45 -11.36 23.58
N CYS A 101 3.69 -12.34 23.07
CA CYS A 101 3.59 -13.67 23.64
C CYS A 101 4.84 -14.51 23.39
N LYS A 102 5.39 -15.10 24.42
CA LYS A 102 6.62 -15.92 24.42
C LYS A 102 6.35 -17.43 24.59
N SER A 103 5.08 -17.79 24.59
CA SER A 103 4.61 -19.17 24.65
C SER A 103 3.21 -19.33 24.07
N THR A 104 2.81 -20.56 23.72
CA THR A 104 1.46 -20.85 23.25
C THR A 104 0.39 -20.59 24.31
N SER A 105 0.73 -20.78 25.59
CA SER A 105 -0.20 -20.48 26.70
C SER A 105 -0.42 -18.98 26.89
N GLU A 106 0.59 -18.15 26.61
CA GLU A 106 0.42 -16.69 26.61
C GLU A 106 -0.45 -16.23 25.44
N ILE A 107 -0.29 -16.85 24.26
CA ILE A 107 -1.16 -16.62 23.11
C ILE A 107 -2.62 -16.95 23.45
N ASP A 108 -2.88 -18.12 24.02
CA ASP A 108 -4.23 -18.53 24.42
C ASP A 108 -4.83 -17.60 25.49
N LYS A 109 -4.01 -17.04 26.36
CA LYS A 109 -4.46 -16.12 27.40
C LYS A 109 -4.76 -14.73 26.84
N PHE A 110 -3.89 -14.17 26.02
CA PHE A 110 -4.03 -12.81 25.53
C PHE A 110 -5.06 -12.70 24.41
N TYR A 111 -5.00 -13.62 23.43
CA TYR A 111 -5.89 -13.61 22.25
C TYR A 111 -7.13 -14.52 22.41
N ARG A 112 -7.57 -14.77 23.65
CA ARG A 112 -8.70 -15.67 23.97
C ARG A 112 -10.02 -15.30 23.30
N GLU A 113 -10.23 -14.01 22.97
CA GLU A 113 -11.46 -13.50 22.36
C GLU A 113 -11.43 -13.62 20.82
N ASP A 114 -10.26 -13.91 20.23
CA ASP A 114 -10.09 -14.19 18.80
C ASP A 114 -9.42 -15.56 18.62
N GLU A 115 -10.25 -16.61 18.62
CA GLU A 115 -9.78 -18.00 18.48
C GLU A 115 -9.04 -18.24 17.17
N LEU A 116 -9.45 -17.57 16.07
CA LEU A 116 -8.80 -17.72 14.77
C LEU A 116 -7.40 -17.12 14.78
N LEU A 117 -7.25 -15.91 15.29
CA LEU A 117 -5.95 -15.26 15.46
C LEU A 117 -5.05 -16.07 16.38
N ALA A 118 -5.56 -16.50 17.56
CA ALA A 118 -4.81 -17.33 18.48
C ALA A 118 -4.33 -18.64 17.84
N LYS A 119 -5.20 -19.35 17.09
CA LYS A 119 -4.83 -20.57 16.35
C LYS A 119 -3.69 -20.29 15.36
N LYS A 120 -3.79 -19.24 14.55
CA LYS A 120 -2.80 -18.88 13.54
C LYS A 120 -1.47 -18.44 14.18
N LEU A 121 -1.51 -17.63 15.24
CA LEU A 121 -0.31 -17.21 15.98
C LEU A 121 0.40 -18.42 16.63
N LYS A 122 -0.32 -19.41 17.16
CA LYS A 122 0.31 -20.63 17.70
C LYS A 122 1.02 -21.44 16.62
N VAL A 123 0.43 -21.55 15.42
CA VAL A 123 1.10 -22.21 14.29
C VAL A 123 2.35 -21.41 13.90
N ALA A 124 2.24 -20.10 13.80
CA ALA A 124 3.36 -19.22 13.48
C ALA A 124 4.47 -19.31 14.55
N TYR A 125 4.13 -19.25 15.84
CA TYR A 125 5.08 -19.39 16.95
C TYR A 125 5.89 -20.69 16.83
N LYS A 126 5.19 -21.82 16.59
CA LYS A 126 5.81 -23.14 16.48
C LYS A 126 6.92 -23.20 15.42
N PHE A 127 6.73 -22.53 14.28
CA PHE A 127 7.69 -22.62 13.17
C PHE A 127 8.69 -21.46 13.14
N LEU A 128 8.26 -20.24 13.54
CA LEU A 128 9.14 -19.06 13.50
C LEU A 128 10.14 -19.01 14.64
N SER A 129 9.81 -19.55 15.82
CA SER A 129 10.72 -19.55 16.98
C SER A 129 12.04 -20.27 16.72
N SER A 130 12.08 -21.18 15.75
CA SER A 130 13.29 -21.93 15.37
C SER A 130 14.14 -21.24 14.29
N LEU A 131 13.70 -20.10 13.76
CA LEU A 131 14.39 -19.41 12.66
C LEU A 131 15.46 -18.41 13.12
N GLU A 132 15.67 -18.28 14.43
CA GLU A 132 16.69 -17.41 15.02
C GLU A 132 16.52 -15.94 14.57
N ILE A 133 15.27 -15.43 14.57
CA ILE A 133 14.94 -14.06 14.16
C ILE A 133 15.45 -13.09 15.23
N GLY A 134 16.60 -12.46 14.97
CA GLY A 134 17.24 -11.54 15.93
C GLY A 134 16.61 -10.15 15.99
N SER A 135 16.05 -9.68 14.87
CA SER A 135 15.38 -8.37 14.78
C SER A 135 13.89 -8.49 15.07
N VAL A 136 13.23 -7.40 15.43
CA VAL A 136 11.77 -7.34 15.49
C VAL A 136 11.24 -7.01 14.10
N LEU A 137 10.42 -7.91 13.56
CA LEU A 137 9.88 -7.83 12.21
C LEU A 137 8.35 -7.79 12.26
N ALA A 138 7.76 -6.94 11.43
CA ALA A 138 6.33 -7.00 11.12
C ALA A 138 6.11 -7.51 9.70
N GLY A 139 5.05 -8.27 9.54
CA GLY A 139 4.66 -8.88 8.28
C GLY A 139 3.24 -9.40 8.32
N LYS A 140 2.87 -10.16 7.32
CA LYS A 140 1.54 -10.76 7.23
C LYS A 140 1.61 -12.25 6.92
N LEU A 141 0.69 -12.99 7.52
CA LEU A 141 0.48 -14.39 7.22
C LEU A 141 -0.24 -14.55 5.88
N LEU A 142 0.31 -15.35 4.98
CA LEU A 142 -0.30 -15.68 3.69
C LEU A 142 -1.12 -16.96 3.79
N PHE A 143 -0.57 -17.99 4.44
CA PHE A 143 -1.28 -19.25 4.65
C PHE A 143 -0.67 -20.05 5.81
N THR A 144 -1.47 -20.97 6.35
CA THR A 144 -1.01 -22.17 7.03
C THR A 144 -1.29 -23.39 6.15
N ALA A 145 -0.72 -24.55 6.43
CA ALA A 145 -0.91 -25.76 5.62
C ALA A 145 -2.40 -26.12 5.40
N ASP A 146 -3.26 -25.78 6.36
CA ASP A 146 -4.70 -26.04 6.29
C ASP A 146 -5.42 -25.11 5.29
N ASP A 147 -4.81 -24.02 4.88
CA ASP A 147 -5.39 -23.02 3.96
C ASP A 147 -5.09 -23.34 2.49
N ILE A 148 -4.17 -24.28 2.22
CA ILE A 148 -3.74 -24.62 0.87
C ILE A 148 -4.71 -25.62 0.25
N LEU A 149 -5.24 -25.27 -0.92
CA LEU A 149 -6.09 -26.13 -1.73
C LEU A 149 -5.41 -26.42 -3.08
N ILE A 150 -5.76 -27.55 -3.71
CA ILE A 150 -5.37 -27.83 -5.09
C ILE A 150 -6.56 -27.52 -5.98
N SER A 151 -6.35 -26.66 -6.96
CA SER A 151 -7.38 -26.22 -7.93
C SER A 151 -6.88 -26.44 -9.36
N ASN A 152 -7.79 -26.75 -10.27
CA ASN A 152 -7.48 -26.77 -11.71
C ASN A 152 -7.84 -25.39 -12.29
N ILE A 153 -6.85 -24.68 -12.79
CA ILE A 153 -6.97 -23.35 -13.35
C ILE A 153 -6.40 -23.38 -14.76
N ASP A 154 -7.23 -23.12 -15.75
CA ASP A 154 -6.84 -23.13 -17.17
C ASP A 154 -6.08 -24.41 -17.60
N GLY A 155 -6.55 -25.55 -17.07
CA GLY A 155 -5.96 -26.86 -17.37
C GLY A 155 -4.66 -27.20 -16.64
N LYS A 156 -4.22 -26.32 -15.69
CA LYS A 156 -3.04 -26.53 -14.85
C LYS A 156 -3.47 -26.78 -13.41
N GLN A 157 -2.82 -27.71 -12.74
CA GLN A 157 -2.97 -27.89 -11.29
C GLN A 157 -2.19 -26.79 -10.57
N MET A 158 -2.86 -26.14 -9.64
CA MET A 158 -2.28 -25.05 -8.83
C MET A 158 -2.59 -25.24 -7.36
N TYR A 159 -1.62 -24.96 -6.52
CA TYR A 159 -1.86 -24.67 -5.09
C TYR A 159 -2.50 -23.29 -5.00
N THR A 160 -3.63 -23.20 -4.30
CA THR A 160 -4.33 -21.94 -4.06
C THR A 160 -4.48 -21.69 -2.56
N PHE A 161 -4.35 -20.42 -2.16
CA PHE A 161 -4.62 -19.96 -0.80
C PHE A 161 -5.21 -18.55 -0.86
N THR A 162 -6.12 -18.28 0.07
CA THR A 162 -6.88 -17.02 0.11
C THR A 162 -6.75 -16.43 1.51
N PRO A 163 -5.68 -15.68 1.78
CA PRO A 163 -5.46 -15.12 3.10
C PRO A 163 -6.56 -14.16 3.54
N ASN A 164 -7.06 -13.35 2.64
CA ASN A 164 -8.13 -12.39 2.86
C ASN A 164 -9.16 -12.50 1.71
N ASN A 165 -9.29 -11.48 0.89
CA ASN A 165 -10.17 -11.52 -0.30
C ASN A 165 -9.41 -11.91 -1.58
N THR A 166 -8.08 -11.87 -1.53
CA THR A 166 -7.22 -12.19 -2.67
C THR A 166 -6.85 -13.67 -2.68
N THR A 167 -7.16 -14.37 -3.77
CA THR A 167 -6.72 -15.75 -3.99
C THR A 167 -5.42 -15.75 -4.77
N TYR A 168 -4.38 -16.29 -4.15
CA TYR A 168 -3.10 -16.57 -4.77
C TYR A 168 -3.07 -17.99 -5.31
N ALA A 169 -2.36 -18.18 -6.42
CA ALA A 169 -2.18 -19.50 -7.04
C ALA A 169 -0.72 -19.70 -7.46
N VAL A 170 -0.23 -20.93 -7.32
CA VAL A 170 1.13 -21.33 -7.74
C VAL A 170 1.06 -22.66 -8.44
N VAL A 171 1.72 -22.76 -9.60
CA VAL A 171 1.75 -24.00 -10.39
C VAL A 171 2.38 -25.13 -9.58
N VAL A 172 1.68 -26.26 -9.43
CA VAL A 172 2.12 -27.41 -8.62
C VAL A 172 3.49 -27.93 -9.05
N ASP A 173 3.72 -28.10 -10.34
CA ASP A 173 4.97 -28.62 -10.90
C ASP A 173 6.06 -27.55 -11.10
N SER A 174 5.97 -26.40 -10.39
CA SER A 174 7.01 -25.38 -10.40
C SER A 174 7.96 -25.54 -9.20
N GLU A 175 9.11 -24.89 -9.24
CA GLU A 175 10.05 -24.84 -8.12
C GLU A 175 9.39 -24.23 -6.89
N LEU A 176 8.62 -23.13 -7.07
CA LEU A 176 7.86 -22.51 -5.99
C LEU A 176 6.75 -23.42 -5.49
N GLY A 177 6.06 -24.16 -6.39
CA GLY A 177 5.03 -25.14 -6.01
C GLY A 177 5.62 -26.24 -5.12
N ASN A 178 6.79 -26.75 -5.47
CA ASN A 178 7.52 -27.70 -4.62
C ASN A 178 7.87 -27.13 -3.23
N THR A 179 8.23 -25.87 -3.15
CA THR A 179 8.50 -25.18 -1.88
C THR A 179 7.23 -25.06 -1.05
N ILE A 180 6.14 -24.58 -1.65
CA ILE A 180 4.85 -24.37 -0.97
C ILE A 180 4.25 -25.71 -0.48
N SER A 181 4.39 -26.79 -1.24
CA SER A 181 3.91 -28.13 -0.85
C SER A 181 4.51 -28.63 0.46
N GLN A 182 5.74 -28.24 0.78
CA GLN A 182 6.44 -28.61 2.01
C GLN A 182 6.17 -27.64 3.17
N ALA A 183 5.85 -26.38 2.85
CA ALA A 183 5.65 -25.35 3.84
C ALA A 183 4.41 -25.63 4.73
N LYS A 184 4.56 -25.38 6.02
CA LYS A 184 3.49 -25.41 7.01
C LYS A 184 2.91 -24.03 7.29
N ILE A 185 3.65 -23.01 6.89
CA ILE A 185 3.29 -21.60 7.01
C ILE A 185 3.97 -20.82 5.89
N GLY A 186 3.25 -19.89 5.29
CA GLY A 186 3.76 -18.90 4.36
C GLY A 186 3.49 -17.50 4.88
N LEU A 187 4.49 -16.64 4.86
CA LEU A 187 4.37 -15.24 5.27
C LEU A 187 5.37 -14.36 4.55
N TYR A 188 5.17 -13.07 4.63
CA TYR A 188 6.15 -12.09 4.23
C TYR A 188 6.34 -11.04 5.33
N PHE A 189 7.58 -10.54 5.45
CA PHE A 189 7.89 -9.40 6.28
C PHE A 189 8.05 -8.15 5.44
N HIS A 190 7.55 -7.03 5.95
CA HIS A 190 7.59 -5.73 5.25
C HIS A 190 8.31 -4.64 6.05
N THR A 191 8.50 -4.81 7.35
CA THR A 191 9.07 -3.78 8.22
C THR A 191 9.99 -4.41 9.26
N THR A 192 11.15 -3.80 9.46
CA THR A 192 12.03 -4.05 10.62
C THR A 192 11.79 -2.93 11.64
N TYR A 193 11.82 -3.27 12.91
CA TYR A 193 11.72 -2.30 14.00
C TYR A 193 13.03 -2.26 14.76
N GLU A 194 13.46 -1.05 15.14
CA GLU A 194 14.68 -0.77 15.87
C GLU A 194 14.36 -0.08 17.20
N GLY A 195 14.97 -0.52 18.30
CA GLY A 195 14.77 0.05 19.64
C GLY A 195 15.19 -0.92 20.72
N ASN A 196 15.25 -0.42 21.95
CA ASN A 196 15.62 -1.20 23.12
C ASN A 196 14.41 -1.73 23.91
N ASN A 197 13.22 -1.34 23.53
CA ASN A 197 11.94 -1.70 24.16
C ASN A 197 10.87 -1.74 23.09
N LEU A 198 10.01 -2.75 23.09
CA LEU A 198 8.93 -2.92 22.10
C LEU A 198 7.99 -1.70 22.03
N LEU A 199 7.72 -1.05 23.18
CA LEU A 199 6.82 0.09 23.22
C LEU A 199 7.39 1.36 22.58
N ASP A 200 8.72 1.45 22.42
CA ASP A 200 9.42 2.63 21.91
C ASP A 200 10.12 2.37 20.56
N MET A 201 9.82 1.23 19.92
CA MET A 201 10.44 0.87 18.64
C MET A 201 10.07 1.81 17.51
N ILE A 202 11.04 2.04 16.63
CA ILE A 202 10.93 2.85 15.42
C ILE A 202 10.98 1.92 14.20
N PRO A 203 10.02 2.01 13.28
CA PRO A 203 10.03 1.19 12.08
C PRO A 203 11.05 1.67 11.05
N THR A 204 11.61 0.70 10.34
CA THR A 204 12.24 0.89 9.03
C THR A 204 11.41 0.13 8.01
N TYR A 205 11.08 0.73 6.86
CA TYR A 205 10.17 0.14 5.88
C TYR A 205 10.80 -0.95 5.01
N ASP A 206 11.94 -1.48 5.40
CA ASP A 206 12.62 -2.59 4.75
C ASP A 206 12.78 -3.72 5.77
N ALA A 207 12.24 -4.88 5.44
CA ALA A 207 12.40 -6.05 6.30
C ALA A 207 13.76 -6.68 6.06
N ASN A 208 14.65 -6.60 7.03
CA ASN A 208 15.94 -7.29 6.96
C ASN A 208 15.78 -8.75 7.38
N ILE A 209 15.60 -9.63 6.41
CA ILE A 209 15.47 -11.08 6.60
C ILE A 209 16.75 -11.86 6.28
N SER A 210 17.86 -11.18 5.98
CA SER A 210 19.10 -11.80 5.52
C SER A 210 19.75 -12.74 6.55
N GLY A 211 19.48 -12.53 7.85
CA GLY A 211 19.96 -13.37 8.94
C GLY A 211 19.02 -14.50 9.36
N ILE A 212 17.85 -14.63 8.73
CA ILE A 212 16.87 -15.64 9.11
C ILE A 212 17.29 -17.01 8.58
N LYS A 213 17.34 -18.00 9.48
CA LYS A 213 17.64 -19.38 9.14
C LYS A 213 16.53 -20.00 8.31
N GLN A 214 16.84 -20.36 7.07
CA GLN A 214 15.86 -20.97 6.16
C GLN A 214 15.44 -22.37 6.66
N ASN A 215 14.13 -22.65 6.55
CA ASN A 215 13.52 -23.92 6.95
C ASN A 215 12.43 -24.31 5.94
N LYS A 216 12.45 -25.55 5.46
CA LYS A 216 11.46 -26.07 4.49
C LYS A 216 10.01 -26.00 4.96
N ASN A 217 9.77 -25.89 6.26
CA ASN A 217 8.43 -25.74 6.83
C ASN A 217 7.91 -24.30 6.76
N VAL A 218 8.75 -23.33 6.41
CA VAL A 218 8.41 -21.92 6.36
C VAL A 218 8.76 -21.36 4.99
N TRP A 219 7.74 -20.93 4.26
CA TRP A 219 7.97 -20.12 3.08
C TRP A 219 7.99 -18.66 3.51
N LEU A 220 9.15 -18.05 3.38
CA LEU A 220 9.32 -16.61 3.53
C LEU A 220 9.44 -16.01 2.15
N GLU A 221 8.46 -15.16 1.80
CA GLU A 221 8.64 -14.33 0.62
C GLU A 221 9.65 -13.23 0.92
N ASN A 222 10.66 -13.17 0.08
CA ASN A 222 11.70 -12.18 0.19
C ASN A 222 11.29 -10.92 -0.56
N GLU A 223 10.56 -10.03 0.10
CA GLU A 223 10.23 -8.71 -0.42
C GLU A 223 11.47 -7.81 -0.43
N THR A 224 12.49 -8.17 -1.21
CA THR A 224 13.58 -7.25 -1.45
C THR A 224 13.13 -6.16 -2.41
N TYR A 225 13.43 -4.91 -2.04
CA TYR A 225 13.36 -3.82 -2.98
C TYR A 225 14.32 -4.09 -4.13
N LYS A 226 13.79 -4.17 -5.35
CA LYS A 226 14.56 -4.42 -6.57
C LYS A 226 14.79 -3.10 -7.31
N ASP A 227 15.98 -2.96 -7.84
CA ASP A 227 16.30 -1.94 -8.83
C ASP A 227 15.97 -2.50 -10.22
N TYR A 228 14.97 -1.92 -10.86
CA TYR A 228 14.57 -2.33 -12.21
C TYR A 228 15.37 -1.60 -13.31
N THR A 229 16.36 -0.79 -12.96
CA THR A 229 17.22 -0.08 -13.92
C THR A 229 17.89 -1.09 -14.85
N GLY A 230 17.59 -0.99 -16.15
CA GLY A 230 18.13 -1.90 -17.16
C GLY A 230 17.47 -3.28 -17.27
N ILE A 231 16.56 -3.64 -16.36
CA ILE A 231 15.79 -4.90 -16.43
C ILE A 231 14.54 -4.71 -17.29
N ALA A 232 13.90 -3.54 -17.19
CA ALA A 232 12.81 -3.14 -18.05
C ALA A 232 13.09 -1.77 -18.66
N SER A 233 12.65 -1.56 -19.87
CA SER A 233 12.68 -0.26 -20.50
C SER A 233 11.33 0.06 -21.14
N PHE A 234 10.91 1.32 -21.02
CA PHE A 234 9.79 1.81 -21.81
C PHE A 234 10.12 1.81 -23.29
N THR A 235 9.18 1.40 -24.12
CA THR A 235 9.24 1.73 -25.53
C THR A 235 9.16 3.25 -25.72
N PRO A 236 9.58 3.78 -26.88
CA PRO A 236 9.45 5.20 -27.18
C PRO A 236 8.00 5.71 -27.01
N GLU A 237 7.01 4.90 -27.39
CA GLU A 237 5.57 5.20 -27.30
C GLU A 237 5.10 5.25 -25.84
N GLU A 238 5.49 4.28 -25.01
CA GLU A 238 5.15 4.23 -23.59
C GLU A 238 5.75 5.46 -22.88
N ASN A 239 7.03 5.73 -23.12
CA ASN A 239 7.70 6.91 -22.56
C ASN A 239 7.03 8.21 -23.00
N ALA A 240 6.65 8.34 -24.27
CA ALA A 240 5.93 9.49 -24.78
C ALA A 240 4.57 9.67 -24.10
N ARG A 241 3.81 8.60 -23.85
CA ARG A 241 2.52 8.67 -23.14
C ARG A 241 2.68 9.22 -21.73
N ILE A 242 3.69 8.74 -20.98
CA ILE A 242 3.93 9.22 -19.62
C ILE A 242 4.38 10.69 -19.66
N LEU A 243 5.28 11.08 -20.58
CA LEU A 243 5.71 12.47 -20.73
C LEU A 243 4.55 13.42 -21.07
N VAL A 244 3.65 13.00 -21.94
CA VAL A 244 2.43 13.78 -22.26
C VAL A 244 1.54 13.91 -21.03
N GLY A 245 1.36 12.83 -20.25
CA GLY A 245 0.62 12.84 -19.01
C GLY A 245 1.20 13.80 -17.98
N LEU A 246 2.52 13.73 -17.77
CA LEU A 246 3.26 14.63 -16.87
C LEU A 246 3.15 16.11 -17.29
N ARG A 247 3.27 16.41 -18.58
CA ARG A 247 3.10 17.78 -19.11
C ARG A 247 1.69 18.30 -18.91
N LYS A 248 0.67 17.47 -19.15
CA LYS A 248 -0.73 17.84 -18.89
C LYS A 248 -0.97 18.08 -17.41
N GLY A 249 -0.43 17.22 -16.53
CA GLY A 249 -0.47 17.42 -15.08
C GLY A 249 0.20 18.72 -14.67
N ALA A 250 1.41 18.98 -15.14
CA ALA A 250 2.12 20.23 -14.88
C ALA A 250 1.33 21.47 -15.34
N SER A 251 0.71 21.40 -16.53
CA SER A 251 -0.16 22.49 -17.02
C SER A 251 -1.41 22.69 -16.15
N THR A 252 -1.96 21.62 -15.56
CA THR A 252 -3.07 21.74 -14.62
C THR A 252 -2.59 22.39 -13.32
N ILE A 253 -1.50 21.92 -12.75
CA ILE A 253 -0.91 22.44 -11.50
C ILE A 253 -0.63 23.95 -11.60
N THR A 254 -0.07 24.42 -12.72
CA THR A 254 0.24 25.86 -12.91
C THR A 254 -0.97 26.78 -12.97
N LYS A 255 -2.17 26.23 -13.20
CA LYS A 255 -3.43 26.98 -13.25
C LYS A 255 -4.16 27.00 -11.90
N LEU A 256 -3.71 26.19 -10.93
CA LEU A 256 -4.32 26.11 -9.61
C LEU A 256 -3.77 27.20 -8.70
N ASP A 257 -4.65 27.75 -7.87
CA ASP A 257 -4.26 28.58 -6.73
C ASP A 257 -3.89 27.67 -5.56
N PRO A 258 -2.60 27.64 -5.13
CA PRO A 258 -2.17 26.79 -4.03
C PRO A 258 -2.89 27.09 -2.71
N THR A 259 -3.27 28.36 -2.47
CA THR A 259 -3.94 28.77 -1.24
C THR A 259 -5.35 28.19 -1.20
N LYS A 260 -6.11 28.32 -2.28
CA LYS A 260 -7.45 27.72 -2.38
C LYS A 260 -7.41 26.20 -2.37
N PHE A 261 -6.43 25.60 -3.04
CA PHE A 261 -6.22 24.16 -3.03
C PHE A 261 -5.99 23.64 -1.60
N ASN A 262 -5.06 24.25 -0.88
CA ASN A 262 -4.77 23.87 0.48
C ASN A 262 -5.94 24.18 1.44
N ALA A 263 -6.74 25.19 1.19
CA ALA A 263 -7.93 25.49 1.99
C ALA A 263 -8.94 24.33 1.93
N ILE A 264 -9.10 23.68 0.77
CA ILE A 264 -9.95 22.49 0.61
C ILE A 264 -9.38 21.32 1.42
N ILE A 265 -8.08 21.04 1.25
CA ILE A 265 -7.44 19.89 1.89
C ILE A 265 -7.38 20.07 3.41
N ASN A 266 -7.13 21.27 3.90
CA ASN A 266 -7.10 21.59 5.33
C ASN A 266 -8.48 21.64 5.99
N ASN A 267 -9.55 21.69 5.22
CA ASN A 267 -10.90 21.44 5.74
C ASN A 267 -11.08 19.93 5.90
N VAL A 268 -10.81 19.42 7.11
CA VAL A 268 -10.69 17.99 7.43
C VAL A 268 -11.95 17.22 7.01
N ASP A 269 -13.14 17.74 7.33
CA ASP A 269 -14.40 17.07 6.99
C ASP A 269 -14.58 16.99 5.47
N PHE A 270 -14.42 18.12 4.77
CA PHE A 270 -14.58 18.18 3.33
C PHE A 270 -13.57 17.30 2.58
N SER A 271 -12.32 17.35 3.02
CA SER A 271 -11.21 16.54 2.48
C SER A 271 -11.44 15.03 2.69
N SER A 272 -11.93 14.64 3.88
CA SER A 272 -12.29 13.25 4.17
C SER A 272 -13.40 12.76 3.24
N TYR A 273 -14.49 13.51 3.09
CA TYR A 273 -15.55 13.16 2.15
C TYR A 273 -15.08 13.09 0.70
N MET A 274 -14.16 13.98 0.28
CA MET A 274 -13.57 13.90 -1.06
C MET A 274 -12.76 12.62 -1.25
N ARG A 275 -11.94 12.27 -0.27
CA ARG A 275 -11.12 11.05 -0.32
C ARG A 275 -12.00 9.80 -0.36
N ASP A 276 -13.00 9.71 0.52
CA ASP A 276 -13.92 8.58 0.54
C ASP A 276 -14.68 8.46 -0.79
N PHE A 277 -15.13 9.57 -1.34
CA PHE A 277 -15.82 9.60 -2.64
C PHE A 277 -14.92 9.09 -3.80
N VAL A 278 -13.67 9.53 -3.88
CA VAL A 278 -12.77 9.05 -4.94
C VAL A 278 -12.40 7.59 -4.75
N HIS A 279 -12.27 7.11 -3.51
CA HIS A 279 -12.05 5.70 -3.21
C HIS A 279 -13.26 4.85 -3.61
N ASP A 280 -14.51 5.30 -3.33
CA ASP A 280 -15.74 4.64 -3.78
C ASP A 280 -15.77 4.55 -5.31
N LYS A 281 -15.49 5.64 -6.01
CA LYS A 281 -15.42 5.66 -7.47
C LYS A 281 -14.34 4.74 -8.04
N MET A 282 -13.20 4.62 -7.35
CA MET A 282 -12.14 3.67 -7.74
C MET A 282 -12.61 2.23 -7.60
N ARG A 283 -13.31 1.89 -6.51
CA ARG A 283 -13.91 0.57 -6.31
C ARG A 283 -14.89 0.22 -7.43
N ASP A 284 -15.72 1.19 -7.82
CA ASP A 284 -16.71 1.04 -8.87
C ASP A 284 -16.11 1.11 -10.29
N ARG A 285 -14.79 1.25 -10.42
CA ARG A 285 -14.06 1.40 -11.70
C ARG A 285 -14.45 2.65 -12.50
N GLU A 286 -15.05 3.66 -11.85
CA GLU A 286 -15.53 4.87 -12.51
C GLU A 286 -14.53 6.05 -12.53
N MET A 287 -13.34 5.88 -11.94
CA MET A 287 -12.38 6.99 -11.73
C MET A 287 -11.82 7.62 -13.02
N LEU A 288 -11.89 6.93 -14.15
CA LEU A 288 -11.40 7.45 -15.44
C LEU A 288 -12.44 8.30 -16.20
N ILE A 289 -13.56 8.62 -15.55
CA ILE A 289 -14.57 9.52 -16.12
C ILE A 289 -14.12 10.98 -16.12
N ASP A 290 -14.90 11.84 -16.77
CA ASP A 290 -14.65 13.28 -16.86
C ASP A 290 -14.63 13.93 -15.47
N PRO A 291 -13.59 14.75 -15.13
CA PRO A 291 -13.52 15.48 -13.88
C PRO A 291 -14.72 16.40 -13.58
N MET A 292 -15.38 16.96 -14.61
CA MET A 292 -16.60 17.73 -14.43
C MET A 292 -17.79 16.89 -13.97
N ARG A 293 -17.87 15.66 -14.44
CA ARG A 293 -18.87 14.69 -13.96
C ARG A 293 -18.57 14.28 -12.53
N LEU A 294 -17.30 13.98 -12.21
CA LEU A 294 -16.88 13.70 -10.83
C LEU A 294 -17.23 14.84 -9.88
N LEU A 295 -17.02 16.09 -10.30
CA LEU A 295 -17.39 17.25 -9.51
C LEU A 295 -18.90 17.31 -9.23
N LYS A 296 -19.74 17.07 -10.23
CA LYS A 296 -21.20 17.03 -10.03
C LYS A 296 -21.62 15.91 -9.08
N ASP A 297 -21.15 14.70 -9.33
CA ASP A 297 -21.45 13.52 -8.52
C ASP A 297 -20.99 13.73 -7.07
N PHE A 298 -19.82 14.34 -6.87
CA PHE A 298 -19.31 14.65 -5.54
C PHE A 298 -20.17 15.69 -4.80
N ILE A 299 -20.61 16.75 -5.49
CA ILE A 299 -21.47 17.75 -4.87
C ILE A 299 -22.79 17.12 -4.40
N GLU A 300 -23.38 16.22 -5.19
CA GLU A 300 -24.58 15.47 -4.80
C GLU A 300 -24.31 14.54 -3.62
N TYR A 301 -23.19 13.80 -3.65
CA TYR A 301 -22.74 12.92 -2.57
C TYR A 301 -22.55 13.71 -1.26
N TYR A 302 -21.85 14.83 -1.32
CA TYR A 302 -21.56 15.67 -0.17
C TYR A 302 -22.85 16.26 0.45
N ARG A 303 -23.76 16.75 -0.38
CA ARG A 303 -25.08 17.23 0.06
C ARG A 303 -25.89 16.15 0.74
N LYS A 304 -25.90 14.94 0.19
CA LYS A 304 -26.62 13.81 0.76
C LYS A 304 -26.09 13.44 2.14
N LYS A 305 -24.79 13.33 2.28
CA LYS A 305 -24.13 13.00 3.55
C LYS A 305 -24.42 14.02 4.65
N HIS A 306 -24.45 15.30 4.32
CA HIS A 306 -24.80 16.36 5.29
C HIS A 306 -26.30 16.44 5.61
N ALA A 307 -27.17 16.05 4.69
CA ALA A 307 -28.62 16.00 4.96
C ALA A 307 -28.98 14.89 5.95
N GLU A 308 -28.24 13.79 5.97
CA GLU A 308 -28.45 12.65 6.87
C GLU A 308 -28.06 12.96 8.33
N ASN A 309 -27.18 13.95 8.58
CA ASN A 309 -26.64 14.26 9.91
C ASN A 309 -27.43 15.26 10.75
N GLY A 310 -28.63 15.63 10.38
CA GLY A 310 -29.76 16.02 11.22
C GLY A 310 -29.70 17.26 12.12
N GLU A 311 -28.77 18.23 11.98
CA GLU A 311 -28.75 19.46 12.77
C GLU A 311 -28.83 20.73 11.92
N ASP A 312 -29.60 21.71 12.42
CA ASP A 312 -29.81 23.10 11.92
C ASP A 312 -29.55 23.34 10.40
N GLN A 313 -30.45 22.78 9.60
CA GLN A 313 -30.25 22.50 8.18
C GLN A 313 -30.04 23.71 7.27
N ASN A 314 -30.57 24.89 7.63
CA ASN A 314 -30.60 26.02 6.69
C ASN A 314 -29.29 26.83 6.69
N ASN A 315 -28.69 27.10 7.85
CA ASN A 315 -27.46 27.90 7.94
C ASN A 315 -26.23 27.09 7.45
N LYS A 316 -26.11 25.84 7.89
CA LYS A 316 -25.05 24.93 7.41
C LYS A 316 -25.13 24.69 5.89
N LYS A 317 -26.33 24.56 5.35
CA LYS A 317 -26.52 24.41 3.89
C LYS A 317 -26.00 25.62 3.12
N ILE A 318 -26.30 26.84 3.59
CA ILE A 318 -25.82 28.09 2.98
C ILE A 318 -24.30 28.18 3.02
N GLU A 319 -23.67 27.83 4.17
CA GLU A 319 -22.23 27.82 4.32
C GLU A 319 -21.56 26.82 3.38
N ILE A 320 -22.10 25.61 3.27
CA ILE A 320 -21.62 24.56 2.35
C ILE A 320 -21.70 25.01 0.89
N GLU A 321 -22.84 25.53 0.46
CA GLU A 321 -23.03 26.02 -0.92
C GLU A 321 -22.08 27.17 -1.23
N LYS A 322 -21.86 28.07 -0.28
CA LYS A 322 -20.89 29.15 -0.41
C LYS A 322 -19.47 28.61 -0.52
N PHE A 323 -19.07 27.66 0.37
CA PHE A 323 -17.74 27.05 0.33
C PHE A 323 -17.48 26.34 -1.00
N ILE A 324 -18.44 25.57 -1.49
CA ILE A 324 -18.35 24.90 -2.79
C ILE A 324 -18.22 25.93 -3.92
N SER A 325 -19.06 26.95 -3.93
CA SER A 325 -19.04 27.99 -4.96
C SER A 325 -17.72 28.76 -5.00
N ASP A 326 -17.20 29.15 -3.83
CA ASP A 326 -15.96 29.91 -3.70
C ASP A 326 -14.71 29.10 -4.11
N ASN A 327 -14.80 27.76 -4.04
CA ASN A 327 -13.69 26.84 -4.28
C ASN A 327 -13.89 25.91 -5.48
N LEU A 328 -14.90 26.12 -6.32
CA LEU A 328 -15.30 25.21 -7.39
C LEU A 328 -14.13 24.80 -8.32
N ASN A 329 -13.33 25.77 -8.76
CA ASN A 329 -12.18 25.53 -9.63
C ASN A 329 -11.07 24.72 -8.92
N ALA A 330 -10.89 24.91 -7.64
CA ALA A 330 -9.91 24.18 -6.87
C ALA A 330 -10.37 22.73 -6.63
N ILE A 331 -11.65 22.50 -6.35
CA ILE A 331 -12.25 21.16 -6.23
C ILE A 331 -12.12 20.40 -7.57
N LEU A 332 -12.47 21.05 -8.69
CA LEU A 332 -12.26 20.48 -10.02
C LEU A 332 -10.79 20.17 -10.29
N GLY A 333 -9.89 21.02 -9.79
CA GLY A 333 -8.46 20.83 -9.85
C GLY A 333 -8.01 19.55 -9.13
N VAL A 334 -8.52 19.29 -7.93
CA VAL A 334 -8.23 18.05 -7.17
C VAL A 334 -8.63 16.83 -8.00
N PHE A 335 -9.85 16.76 -8.52
CA PHE A 335 -10.31 15.63 -9.34
C PHE A 335 -9.49 15.46 -10.63
N SER A 336 -9.13 16.57 -11.27
CA SER A 336 -8.32 16.54 -12.49
C SER A 336 -6.93 16.00 -12.25
N ILE A 337 -6.29 16.41 -11.15
CA ILE A 337 -4.97 15.93 -10.73
C ILE A 337 -5.05 14.46 -10.30
N TYR A 338 -6.02 14.10 -9.46
CA TYR A 338 -6.21 12.74 -8.99
C TYR A 338 -6.36 11.75 -10.15
N LYS A 339 -7.28 12.05 -11.09
CA LYS A 339 -7.44 11.27 -12.32
C LYS A 339 -6.12 11.12 -13.07
N LYS A 340 -5.36 12.21 -13.23
CA LYS A 340 -4.11 12.19 -13.97
C LYS A 340 -3.04 11.32 -13.30
N LEU A 341 -2.96 11.34 -11.98
CA LEU A 341 -2.05 10.46 -11.23
C LEU A 341 -2.43 8.99 -11.38
N ILE A 342 -3.73 8.65 -11.34
CA ILE A 342 -4.21 7.29 -11.60
C ILE A 342 -3.81 6.81 -13.00
N GLU A 343 -4.05 7.64 -14.05
CA GLU A 343 -3.66 7.30 -15.42
C GLU A 343 -2.16 7.01 -15.54
N LEU A 344 -1.33 7.84 -14.91
CA LEU A 344 0.12 7.67 -14.92
C LEU A 344 0.57 6.44 -14.10
N LYS A 345 -0.05 6.22 -12.93
CA LYS A 345 0.20 5.05 -12.10
C LYS A 345 -0.08 3.75 -12.84
N ILE A 346 -1.19 3.67 -13.58
CA ILE A 346 -1.53 2.48 -14.39
C ILE A 346 -0.43 2.17 -15.40
N LEU A 347 0.08 3.19 -16.11
CA LEU A 347 1.16 2.98 -17.09
C LEU A 347 2.45 2.46 -16.44
N LEU A 348 2.78 2.94 -15.25
CA LEU A 348 3.93 2.46 -14.48
C LEU A 348 3.72 1.01 -14.01
N LEU A 349 2.53 0.71 -13.45
CA LEU A 349 2.18 -0.64 -12.99
C LEU A 349 2.23 -1.66 -14.10
N ASP A 350 1.70 -1.33 -15.27
CA ASP A 350 1.71 -2.22 -16.43
C ASP A 350 3.14 -2.57 -16.84
N LYS A 351 4.08 -1.62 -16.74
CA LYS A 351 5.50 -1.87 -17.03
C LYS A 351 6.16 -2.75 -15.97
N ILE A 352 5.92 -2.47 -14.69
CA ILE A 352 6.51 -3.26 -13.59
C ILE A 352 6.02 -4.72 -13.68
N LYS A 353 4.73 -4.93 -13.93
CA LYS A 353 4.14 -6.26 -14.08
C LYS A 353 4.73 -7.10 -15.22
N GLN A 354 5.17 -6.44 -16.30
CA GLN A 354 5.80 -7.15 -17.42
C GLN A 354 7.14 -7.78 -17.05
N VAL A 355 7.82 -7.27 -16.03
CA VAL A 355 9.18 -7.68 -15.64
C VAL A 355 9.24 -8.38 -14.30
N GLU A 356 8.21 -8.28 -13.50
CA GLU A 356 8.15 -8.96 -12.20
C GLU A 356 7.67 -10.40 -12.39
N ALA A 357 8.54 -11.36 -12.09
CA ALA A 357 8.24 -12.77 -12.13
C ALA A 357 8.30 -13.34 -10.71
N THR A 358 7.21 -13.27 -9.96
CA THR A 358 7.13 -13.85 -8.60
C THR A 358 6.82 -15.35 -8.61
N GLY A 359 6.34 -15.88 -9.74
CA GLY A 359 5.83 -17.26 -9.83
C GLY A 359 4.47 -17.46 -9.15
N VAL A 360 3.89 -16.41 -8.59
CA VAL A 360 2.57 -16.41 -7.94
C VAL A 360 1.57 -15.67 -8.83
N PHE A 361 0.36 -16.16 -8.85
CA PHE A 361 -0.75 -15.66 -9.68
C PHE A 361 -1.91 -15.25 -8.77
N ILE A 362 -2.68 -14.27 -9.19
CA ILE A 362 -3.83 -13.74 -8.46
C ILE A 362 -5.11 -13.96 -9.26
N LYS A 363 -6.20 -14.32 -8.56
CA LYS A 363 -7.54 -14.38 -9.13
C LYS A 363 -8.16 -12.98 -9.22
N ASP A 364 -8.70 -12.63 -10.38
CA ASP A 364 -9.42 -11.37 -10.63
C ASP A 364 -10.95 -11.64 -10.71
N ASP A 365 -11.80 -10.61 -10.57
CA ASP A 365 -13.27 -10.66 -10.61
C ASP A 365 -13.86 -11.16 -11.96
N ASN A 366 -13.10 -11.11 -13.02
CA ASN A 366 -13.50 -11.55 -14.38
C ASN A 366 -13.08 -12.98 -14.72
N GLY A 367 -12.71 -13.78 -13.72
CA GLY A 367 -12.10 -15.08 -13.90
C GLY A 367 -10.59 -15.02 -13.69
N TYR A 368 -9.93 -16.16 -13.83
CA TYR A 368 -8.51 -16.27 -13.54
C TYR A 368 -7.66 -15.52 -14.57
N LYS A 369 -7.43 -14.24 -14.37
CA LYS A 369 -6.31 -13.54 -14.99
C LYS A 369 -5.14 -13.52 -14.02
N ILE A 370 -4.09 -14.13 -14.48
CA ILE A 370 -2.83 -14.30 -13.80
C ILE A 370 -2.14 -12.95 -13.68
N ILE A 371 -2.18 -12.35 -12.51
CA ILE A 371 -1.48 -11.12 -12.18
C ILE A 371 -0.41 -11.46 -11.13
N THR A 372 0.78 -10.97 -11.32
CA THR A 372 1.98 -11.35 -10.58
C THR A 372 2.12 -10.76 -9.17
N SER A 373 1.23 -9.85 -8.75
CA SER A 373 1.19 -9.25 -7.41
C SER A 373 -0.03 -8.33 -7.24
N ASP A 374 -0.45 -8.01 -6.02
CA ASP A 374 -1.53 -7.04 -5.73
C ASP A 374 -1.17 -5.60 -6.05
N GLY A 375 0.09 -5.33 -6.22
CA GLY A 375 0.62 -4.01 -6.47
C GLY A 375 2.08 -3.93 -6.06
N PHE A 376 2.59 -2.72 -5.99
CA PHE A 376 3.99 -2.47 -5.68
C PHE A 376 4.12 -1.34 -4.67
N VAL A 377 5.18 -1.39 -3.89
CA VAL A 377 5.62 -0.30 -3.03
C VAL A 377 6.91 0.24 -3.60
N ALA A 378 6.96 1.54 -3.86
CA ALA A 378 8.15 2.22 -4.32
C ALA A 378 8.77 3.03 -3.19
N ILE A 379 10.09 2.95 -3.03
CA ILE A 379 10.87 3.73 -2.09
C ILE A 379 11.78 4.69 -2.84
N GLY A 380 11.65 5.98 -2.56
CA GLY A 380 12.47 7.03 -3.16
C GLY A 380 13.82 7.20 -2.47
N HIS A 381 14.67 8.03 -3.08
CA HIS A 381 16.03 8.31 -2.61
C HIS A 381 16.07 8.87 -1.17
N ASP A 382 15.07 9.66 -0.79
CA ASP A 382 14.95 10.28 0.53
C ASP A 382 14.17 9.38 1.53
N ARG A 383 14.06 8.08 1.24
CA ARG A 383 13.26 7.08 1.98
C ARG A 383 11.76 7.35 1.98
N ASP A 384 11.28 8.16 1.07
CA ASP A 384 9.85 8.35 0.83
C ASP A 384 9.23 7.06 0.27
N ILE A 385 8.13 6.62 0.84
CA ILE A 385 7.46 5.39 0.45
C ILE A 385 6.06 5.70 -0.07
N VAL A 386 5.70 5.11 -1.21
CA VAL A 386 4.36 5.21 -1.78
C VAL A 386 3.87 3.87 -2.27
N ARG A 387 2.55 3.65 -2.19
CA ARG A 387 1.88 2.52 -2.82
C ARG A 387 1.57 2.79 -4.28
N LEU A 388 1.90 1.80 -5.11
CA LEU A 388 1.42 1.65 -6.47
C LEU A 388 0.56 0.39 -6.50
N VAL A 389 -0.76 0.52 -6.39
CA VAL A 389 -1.66 -0.60 -6.13
C VAL A 389 -2.62 -0.83 -7.28
N ASN A 390 -3.06 -2.07 -7.45
CA ASN A 390 -4.13 -2.47 -8.33
C ASN A 390 -5.50 -1.97 -7.83
N LYS A 391 -6.48 -1.90 -8.74
CA LYS A 391 -7.88 -1.56 -8.43
C LYS A 391 -8.55 -2.47 -7.40
N ILE A 392 -8.07 -3.71 -7.24
CA ILE A 392 -8.64 -4.73 -6.35
C ILE A 392 -8.48 -4.32 -4.89
N GLU A 393 -7.36 -3.70 -4.52
CA GLU A 393 -7.07 -3.34 -3.13
C GLU A 393 -7.98 -2.24 -2.55
N TYR A 394 -8.58 -1.41 -3.42
CA TYR A 394 -9.57 -0.43 -2.96
C TYR A 394 -10.92 -1.05 -2.56
N LYS A 395 -11.18 -2.32 -2.87
CA LYS A 395 -12.39 -3.04 -2.44
C LYS A 395 -12.31 -3.55 -1.00
N GLU A 396 -11.12 -3.66 -0.42
CA GLU A 396 -10.86 -4.48 0.76
C GLU A 396 -10.69 -3.69 2.07
N ASN A 397 -10.66 -2.35 2.00
CA ASN A 397 -10.45 -1.49 3.18
C ASN A 397 -11.73 -0.86 3.72
N LEU A 398 -12.85 -1.63 3.75
CA LEU A 398 -14.09 -1.21 4.40
C LEU A 398 -14.54 -2.23 5.44
#